data_8bc676a4922d60a7626303cf13d4f39c
#
_entry.id   8bc676a4922d60a7626303cf13d4f39c
#
_cell.length_a   1.000
_cell.length_b   1.000
_cell.length_c   1.000
_cell.angle_alpha   90.00
_cell.angle_beta   90.00
_cell.angle_gamma   90.00
#
_symmetry.space_group_name_H-M   'P 1'
#
loop_
_entity.id
_entity.type
_entity.pdbx_description
1 polymer ?
#
loop_
_entity_poly.entity_id
_entity_poly.type
_entity_poly.pdbx_seq_one_letter_code
_entity_poly.pdbx_strand_id
1 'polypeptide(L)'
;MLPDTVIAQKIGKKLRHLRLRQNYTQQKLGEDAQVSLSTIKKIEHGEIGSFDSFIRIIRILGLLDIFNPMLEDEELSPNEYYRIVQEAKKKERKRALNAVSDNKTDNKEESEW
;
A
#
# COMPACT_ATOMS: atom_id res chain seq x y z
N MET A 1 -10.70 -22.29 14.29
CA MET A 1 -9.95 -21.25 13.61
C MET A 1 -9.78 -21.61 12.14
N LEU A 2 -9.91 -20.64 11.25
CA LEU A 2 -9.80 -20.90 9.82
C LEU A 2 -8.34 -21.03 9.39
N PRO A 3 -8.04 -21.93 8.45
CA PRO A 3 -6.71 -21.97 7.84
C PRO A 3 -6.41 -20.67 7.08
N ASP A 4 -5.13 -20.36 6.94
CA ASP A 4 -4.70 -19.15 6.28
C ASP A 4 -5.21 -19.07 4.85
N THR A 5 -5.18 -20.17 4.12
CA THR A 5 -5.67 -20.17 2.73
C THR A 5 -7.15 -19.83 2.65
N VAL A 6 -7.93 -20.29 3.59
CA VAL A 6 -9.36 -20.00 3.62
C VAL A 6 -9.59 -18.51 3.94
N ILE A 7 -8.79 -17.97 4.87
CA ILE A 7 -8.87 -16.55 5.21
C ILE A 7 -8.57 -15.71 3.98
N ALA A 8 -7.50 -16.03 3.26
CA ALA A 8 -7.13 -15.28 2.07
C ALA A 8 -8.19 -15.37 0.98
N GLN A 9 -8.78 -16.55 0.80
CA GLN A 9 -9.85 -16.73 -0.17
C GLN A 9 -11.10 -15.92 0.18
N LYS A 10 -11.45 -15.90 1.45
CA LYS A 10 -12.61 -15.10 1.89
C LYS A 10 -12.36 -13.62 1.71
N ILE A 11 -11.16 -13.16 1.99
CA ILE A 11 -10.78 -11.77 1.77
C ILE A 11 -10.88 -11.43 0.28
N GLY A 12 -10.32 -12.28 -0.57
CA GLY A 12 -10.38 -12.07 -2.02
C GLY A 12 -11.79 -11.97 -2.54
N LYS A 13 -12.67 -12.87 -2.09
CA LYS A 13 -14.08 -12.84 -2.48
C LYS A 13 -14.75 -11.56 -2.02
N LYS A 14 -14.44 -11.12 -0.82
CA LYS A 14 -15.01 -9.87 -0.30
C LYS A 14 -14.56 -8.68 -1.10
N LEU A 15 -13.29 -8.63 -1.45
CA LEU A 15 -12.76 -7.54 -2.27
C LEU A 15 -13.44 -7.51 -3.64
N ARG A 16 -13.61 -8.69 -4.26
CA ARG A 16 -14.32 -8.76 -5.54
C ARG A 16 -15.74 -8.24 -5.41
N HIS A 17 -16.44 -8.65 -4.36
CA HIS A 17 -17.79 -8.21 -4.12
C HIS A 17 -17.87 -6.69 -3.96
N LEU A 18 -16.96 -6.13 -3.17
CA LEU A 18 -16.94 -4.69 -2.94
C LEU A 18 -16.56 -3.92 -4.20
N ARG A 19 -15.63 -4.47 -4.98
CA ARG A 19 -15.27 -3.88 -6.26
C ARG A 19 -16.48 -3.78 -7.18
N LEU A 20 -17.21 -4.88 -7.30
CA LEU A 20 -18.39 -4.91 -8.15
C LEU A 20 -19.48 -3.97 -7.66
N ARG A 21 -19.64 -3.85 -6.36
CA ARG A 21 -20.63 -2.92 -5.80
C ARG A 21 -20.29 -1.47 -6.13
N GLN A 22 -19.01 -1.17 -6.31
CA GLN A 22 -18.58 0.18 -6.68
C GLN A 22 -18.45 0.36 -8.17
N ASN A 23 -18.92 -0.63 -8.95
CA ASN A 23 -18.88 -0.59 -10.41
C ASN A 23 -17.47 -0.48 -10.99
N TYR A 24 -16.51 -1.08 -10.31
CA TYR A 24 -15.14 -1.16 -10.80
C TYR A 24 -14.93 -2.43 -11.60
N THR A 25 -14.32 -2.30 -12.77
CA THR A 25 -13.75 -3.47 -13.45
C THR A 25 -12.41 -3.79 -12.80
N GLN A 26 -11.93 -5.01 -13.00
CA GLN A 26 -10.61 -5.38 -12.51
C GLN A 26 -9.53 -4.47 -13.11
N GLN A 27 -9.67 -4.18 -14.40
CA GLN A 27 -8.70 -3.34 -15.09
C GLN A 27 -8.67 -1.92 -14.51
N LYS A 28 -9.84 -1.34 -14.30
CA LYS A 28 -9.92 0.02 -13.77
C LYS A 28 -9.37 0.10 -12.35
N LEU A 29 -9.71 -0.91 -11.54
CA LEU A 29 -9.15 -0.97 -10.18
C LEU A 29 -7.64 -1.06 -10.23
N GLY A 30 -7.10 -1.89 -11.12
CA GLY A 30 -5.66 -2.00 -11.27
C GLY A 30 -5.01 -0.69 -11.68
N GLU A 31 -5.63 0.02 -12.62
CA GLU A 31 -5.10 1.32 -13.04
C GLU A 31 -5.08 2.32 -11.89
N ASP A 32 -6.19 2.43 -11.17
CA ASP A 32 -6.30 3.39 -10.08
C ASP A 32 -5.38 3.04 -8.90
N ALA A 33 -5.22 1.77 -8.63
CA ALA A 33 -4.36 1.31 -7.54
C ALA A 33 -2.90 1.15 -7.97
N GLN A 34 -2.62 1.30 -9.27
CA GLN A 34 -1.29 1.08 -9.83
C GLN A 34 -0.79 -0.34 -9.55
N VAL A 35 -1.67 -1.29 -9.79
CA VAL A 35 -1.42 -2.71 -9.60
C VAL A 35 -1.79 -3.41 -10.89
N SER A 36 -1.01 -4.41 -11.31
CA SER A 36 -1.28 -5.10 -12.56
C SER A 36 -2.59 -5.87 -12.51
N LEU A 37 -3.20 -6.05 -13.66
CA LEU A 37 -4.43 -6.82 -13.77
C LEU A 37 -4.22 -8.25 -13.26
N SER A 38 -3.07 -8.83 -13.55
CA SER A 38 -2.74 -10.17 -13.07
C SER A 38 -2.75 -10.22 -11.54
N THR A 39 -2.21 -9.21 -10.89
CA THR A 39 -2.18 -9.14 -9.44
C THR A 39 -3.58 -8.99 -8.86
N ILE A 40 -4.43 -8.17 -9.49
CA ILE A 40 -5.82 -8.04 -9.06
C ILE A 40 -6.52 -9.40 -9.10
N LYS A 41 -6.35 -10.11 -10.22
CA LYS A 41 -6.98 -11.42 -10.36
C LYS A 41 -6.52 -12.40 -9.31
N LYS A 42 -5.22 -12.41 -9.04
CA LYS A 42 -4.67 -13.31 -8.03
C LYS A 42 -5.21 -13.01 -6.63
N ILE A 43 -5.25 -11.72 -6.28
CA ILE A 43 -5.73 -11.33 -4.96
C ILE A 43 -7.19 -11.71 -4.78
N GLU A 44 -8.00 -11.53 -5.81
CA GLU A 44 -9.42 -11.91 -5.72
C GLU A 44 -9.61 -13.41 -5.61
N HIS A 45 -8.62 -14.19 -6.03
CA HIS A 45 -8.64 -15.64 -5.83
C HIS A 45 -7.98 -16.08 -4.52
N GLY A 46 -7.51 -15.15 -3.72
CA GLY A 46 -6.92 -15.47 -2.43
C GLY A 46 -5.41 -15.61 -2.46
N GLU A 47 -4.77 -15.24 -3.56
CA GLU A 47 -3.31 -15.28 -3.66
C GLU A 47 -2.75 -13.87 -3.44
N ILE A 48 -2.56 -13.52 -2.18
CA ILE A 48 -2.09 -12.19 -1.80
C ILE A 48 -0.60 -12.27 -1.56
N GLY A 49 0.18 -12.01 -2.61
CA GLY A 49 1.63 -12.14 -2.53
C GLY A 49 2.35 -10.89 -2.07
N SER A 50 1.74 -9.72 -2.24
CA SER A 50 2.37 -8.45 -1.88
C SER A 50 1.43 -7.65 -0.99
N PHE A 51 1.93 -7.31 0.18
CA PHE A 51 1.16 -6.50 1.11
C PHE A 51 0.97 -5.08 0.58
N ASP A 52 1.99 -4.55 -0.09
CA ASP A 52 1.90 -3.21 -0.68
C ASP A 52 0.77 -3.14 -1.71
N SER A 53 0.69 -4.14 -2.58
CA SER A 53 -0.39 -4.19 -3.58
C SER A 53 -1.74 -4.30 -2.90
N PHE A 54 -1.83 -5.10 -1.85
CA PHE A 54 -3.06 -5.26 -1.09
C PHE A 54 -3.50 -3.92 -0.49
N ILE A 55 -2.58 -3.19 0.13
CA ILE A 55 -2.90 -1.89 0.71
C ILE A 55 -3.40 -0.91 -0.34
N ARG A 56 -2.78 -0.90 -1.52
CA ARG A 56 -3.20 0.00 -2.60
C ARG A 56 -4.63 -0.27 -3.03
N ILE A 57 -4.98 -1.54 -3.16
CA ILE A 57 -6.33 -1.94 -3.52
C ILE A 57 -7.31 -1.55 -2.43
N ILE A 58 -6.97 -1.83 -1.19
CA ILE A 58 -7.81 -1.50 -0.04
C ILE A 58 -8.06 0.00 0.01
N ARG A 59 -7.04 0.80 -0.28
CA ARG A 59 -7.18 2.26 -0.29
C ARG A 59 -8.17 2.72 -1.34
N ILE A 60 -8.06 2.20 -2.55
CA ILE A 60 -8.96 2.61 -3.63
C ILE A 60 -10.41 2.21 -3.34
N LEU A 61 -10.60 1.06 -2.71
CA LEU A 61 -11.93 0.60 -2.35
C LEU A 61 -12.48 1.28 -1.09
N GLY A 62 -11.69 2.12 -0.44
CA GLY A 62 -12.16 2.87 0.73
C GLY A 62 -12.22 2.07 2.01
N LEU A 63 -11.36 1.06 2.14
CA LEU A 63 -11.42 0.13 3.25
C LEU A 63 -10.25 0.24 4.22
N LEU A 64 -9.47 1.32 4.16
CA LEU A 64 -8.31 1.44 5.04
C LEU A 64 -8.66 1.40 6.52
N ASP A 65 -9.90 1.69 6.85
CA ASP A 65 -10.33 1.68 8.25
C ASP A 65 -10.17 0.32 8.91
N ILE A 66 -10.13 -0.75 8.13
CA ILE A 66 -9.95 -2.09 8.71
C ILE A 66 -8.62 -2.21 9.44
N PHE A 67 -7.65 -1.37 9.11
CA PHE A 67 -6.34 -1.40 9.74
C PHE A 67 -6.23 -0.50 10.95
N ASN A 68 -7.28 0.28 11.25
CA ASN A 68 -7.20 1.24 12.35
C ASN A 68 -6.74 0.65 13.69
N PRO A 69 -7.21 -0.51 14.10
CA PRO A 69 -6.74 -1.06 15.37
C PRO A 69 -5.23 -1.29 15.42
N MET A 70 -4.62 -1.51 14.26
CA MET A 70 -3.17 -1.74 14.17
C MET A 70 -2.41 -0.44 13.95
N LEU A 71 -3.08 0.61 13.51
CA LEU A 71 -2.45 1.89 13.24
C LEU A 71 -2.61 2.88 14.40
N GLU A 72 -3.54 2.61 15.29
CA GLU A 72 -3.74 3.46 16.44
C GLU A 72 -2.55 3.36 17.37
N ASP A 73 -2.01 4.50 17.70
CA ASP A 73 -0.92 4.54 18.65
C ASP A 73 -1.51 4.39 20.05
N GLU A 74 -0.96 3.48 20.81
CA GLU A 74 -1.12 3.54 22.23
C GLU A 74 -0.41 4.80 22.68
N GLU A 75 -0.68 5.24 23.91
CA GLU A 75 -0.10 6.50 24.38
C GLU A 75 1.42 6.47 24.24
N LEU A 76 1.92 7.05 23.18
CA LEU A 76 3.36 7.21 23.00
C LEU A 76 3.82 8.42 23.81
N SER A 77 4.98 8.30 24.43
CA SER A 77 5.59 9.47 25.05
C SER A 77 6.00 10.44 23.94
N PRO A 78 6.13 11.73 24.22
CA PRO A 78 6.57 12.68 23.21
C PRO A 78 7.90 12.29 22.56
N ASN A 79 8.81 11.71 23.32
CA ASN A 79 10.08 11.27 22.76
C ASN A 79 9.92 10.12 21.77
N GLU A 80 9.06 9.18 22.08
CA GLU A 80 8.80 8.06 21.17
C GLU A 80 8.17 8.54 19.89
N TYR A 81 7.19 9.41 20.00
CA TYR A 81 6.54 9.98 18.83
C TYR A 81 7.54 10.72 17.96
N TYR A 82 8.36 11.55 18.57
CA TYR A 82 9.38 12.30 17.85
C TYR A 82 10.33 11.38 17.10
N ARG A 83 10.75 10.30 17.74
CA ARG A 83 11.68 9.35 17.13
C ARG A 83 11.06 8.71 15.89
N ILE A 84 9.80 8.29 16.01
CA ILE A 84 9.11 7.66 14.88
C ILE A 84 9.03 8.61 13.69
N VAL A 85 8.66 9.86 13.94
CA VAL A 85 8.54 10.86 12.88
C VAL A 85 9.90 11.12 12.24
N GLN A 86 10.96 11.22 13.04
CA GLN A 86 12.30 11.47 12.50
C GLN A 86 12.78 10.31 11.64
N GLU A 87 12.51 9.10 12.04
CA GLU A 87 12.89 7.94 11.24
C GLU A 87 12.18 7.91 9.90
N ALA A 88 10.90 8.25 9.90
CA ALA A 88 10.15 8.33 8.65
C ALA A 88 10.73 9.40 7.73
N LYS A 89 11.08 10.55 8.28
CA LYS A 89 11.70 11.61 7.49
C LYS A 89 13.06 11.20 6.95
N LYS A 90 13.83 10.45 7.73
CA LYS A 90 15.11 9.94 7.25
C LYS A 90 14.95 9.01 6.07
N LYS A 91 13.96 8.13 6.13
CA LYS A 91 13.69 7.22 5.03
C LYS A 91 13.31 7.96 3.76
N GLU A 92 12.46 8.96 3.88
CA GLU A 92 12.07 9.76 2.74
C GLU A 92 13.25 10.51 2.15
N ARG A 93 14.08 11.10 3.00
CA ARG A 93 15.27 11.80 2.55
C ARG A 93 16.23 10.87 1.84
N LYS A 94 16.38 9.67 2.36
CA LYS A 94 17.27 8.69 1.74
C LYS A 94 16.78 8.30 0.36
N ARG A 95 15.48 8.11 0.21
CA ARG A 95 14.90 7.79 -1.10
C ARG A 95 15.12 8.93 -2.08
N ALA A 96 14.94 10.17 -1.64
CA ALA A 96 15.15 11.32 -2.50
C ALA A 96 16.59 11.42 -2.95
N LEU A 97 17.54 11.17 -2.06
CA LEU A 97 18.96 11.20 -2.40
C LEU A 97 19.31 10.10 -3.40
N ASN A 98 18.76 8.93 -3.23
CA ASN A 98 19.00 7.84 -4.17
C ASN A 98 18.43 8.18 -5.55
N ALA A 99 17.25 8.77 -5.61
CA ALA A 99 16.67 9.17 -6.87
C ALA A 99 17.52 10.24 -7.56
N VAL A 100 18.05 11.19 -6.81
CA VAL A 100 18.91 12.21 -7.36
C VAL A 100 20.19 11.59 -7.89
N SER A 101 20.76 10.64 -7.18
CA SER A 101 21.97 9.95 -7.62
C SER A 101 21.76 9.21 -8.92
N ASP A 102 20.61 8.59 -9.09
CA ASP A 102 20.30 7.87 -10.30
C ASP A 102 20.23 8.79 -11.51
N ASN A 103 19.81 10.03 -11.31
CA ASN A 103 19.63 10.97 -12.41
C ASN A 103 20.75 11.97 -12.57
N LYS A 104 21.75 11.91 -11.72
CA LYS A 104 22.73 12.98 -11.72
C LYS A 104 23.54 13.06 -13.01
N THR A 105 23.70 11.95 -13.71
CA THR A 105 24.44 11.99 -14.97
C THR A 105 23.66 12.70 -16.04
N ASP A 106 22.35 12.69 -15.94
CA ASP A 106 21.54 13.31 -16.94
C ASP A 106 21.43 14.78 -16.75
N ASN A 107 21.36 15.19 -15.50
CA ASN A 107 20.98 16.56 -15.25
C ASN A 107 21.40 16.97 -13.87
N LYS A 108 22.35 17.84 -13.81
CA LYS A 108 22.83 18.28 -12.53
C LYS A 108 22.05 19.36 -11.95
N GLU A 109 21.25 20.02 -12.73
CA GLU A 109 20.50 21.14 -12.24
C GLU A 109 19.53 20.76 -11.21
N GLU A 110 19.10 19.52 -11.22
CA GLU A 110 18.15 19.16 -10.22
C GLU A 110 18.68 19.27 -8.86
N SER A 111 19.96 19.30 -8.73
CA SER A 111 20.55 19.33 -7.41
C SER A 111 20.15 20.59 -6.68
N GLU A 112 19.68 21.59 -7.35
CA GLU A 112 19.38 22.81 -6.67
C GLU A 112 18.09 22.75 -5.90
N TRP A 113 17.27 21.80 -6.10
CA TRP A 113 16.02 21.77 -5.33
C TRP A 113 16.15 21.05 -3.99
#